data_e00bcd3978fd48a3e12061a644f2f0e7
#
_entry.id   e00bcd3978fd48a3e12061a644f2f0e7
#
_cell.length_a   1.000
_cell.length_b   1.000
_cell.length_c   1.000
_cell.angle_alpha   90.00
_cell.angle_beta   90.00
_cell.angle_gamma   90.00
#
_symmetry.space_group_name_H-M   'P 1'
#
loop_
_entity.id
_entity.type
_entity.pdbx_description
1 polymer ?
#
loop_
_entity_poly.entity_id
_entity_poly.type
_entity_poly.pdbx_seq_one_letter_code
_entity_poly.pdbx_strand_id
1 'polypeptide(L)' 'MPDQSSEKDLRLAVLIDADNASRTAMKDVMAEVAVYGTPTIKRIYGDWTSPNMSTWKSILLETAITPIQQYS' A
#
# COMPACT_ATOMS: atom_id res chain seq x y z
N MET A 1 24.67 -3.04 20.62
CA MET A 1 23.33 -3.62 20.45
C MET A 1 22.48 -2.71 19.59
N PRO A 2 21.87 -3.25 18.56
CA PRO A 2 20.99 -2.41 17.77
C PRO A 2 19.83 -1.90 18.62
N ASP A 3 19.57 -0.65 18.47
CA ASP A 3 18.48 0.00 19.14
C ASP A 3 17.16 -0.40 18.46
N GLN A 4 16.24 -0.96 19.24
CA GLN A 4 14.94 -1.35 18.72
C GLN A 4 14.18 -0.17 18.12
N SER A 5 14.39 1.02 18.65
CA SER A 5 13.74 2.21 18.13
C SER A 5 14.25 2.58 16.73
N SER A 6 15.52 2.29 16.42
CA SER A 6 16.05 2.59 15.08
C SER A 6 15.41 1.72 14.00
N GLU A 7 15.03 0.49 14.33
CA GLU A 7 14.28 -0.35 13.39
C GLU A 7 12.88 0.21 13.15
N LYS A 8 12.22 0.71 14.21
CA LYS A 8 10.91 1.32 14.12
C LYS A 8 10.94 2.64 13.38
N ASP A 9 12.11 3.28 13.33
CA ASP A 9 12.29 4.54 12.63
C ASP A 9 12.55 4.35 11.14
N LEU A 10 12.67 3.12 10.68
CA LEU A 10 12.80 2.85 9.25
C LEU A 10 11.56 3.37 8.52
N ARG A 11 11.82 4.14 7.47
CA ARG A 11 10.76 4.66 6.61
C ARG A 11 10.73 3.83 5.34
N LEU A 12 9.54 3.42 4.98
CA LEU A 12 9.33 2.50 3.87
C LEU A 12 8.48 3.17 2.81
N ALA A 13 8.82 2.89 1.55
CA ALA A 13 7.96 3.21 0.43
C ALA A 13 7.29 1.92 -0.01
N VAL A 14 5.96 1.94 -0.05
CA VAL A 14 5.17 0.79 -0.47
C VAL A 14 4.55 1.11 -1.82
N LEU A 15 4.98 0.41 -2.86
CA LEU A 15 4.53 0.60 -4.22
C LEU A 15 3.84 -0.68 -4.67
N ILE A 16 2.60 -0.57 -5.09
CA ILE A 16 1.75 -1.72 -5.39
C ILE A 16 1.26 -1.63 -6.82
N ASP A 17 1.25 -2.78 -7.51
CA ASP A 17 0.65 -2.91 -8.83
C ASP A 17 -0.76 -3.48 -8.65
N ALA A 18 -1.77 -2.69 -8.95
CA ALA A 18 -3.16 -3.08 -8.74
C ALA A 18 -3.57 -4.29 -9.58
N ASP A 19 -2.94 -4.47 -10.76
CA ASP A 19 -3.27 -5.62 -11.62
C ASP A 19 -2.84 -6.94 -11.01
N ASN A 20 -1.82 -6.92 -10.16
CA ASN A 20 -1.26 -8.13 -9.56
C ASN A 20 -1.56 -8.27 -8.08
N ALA A 21 -2.17 -7.26 -7.48
CA ALA A 21 -2.44 -7.27 -6.04
C ALA A 21 -3.84 -7.78 -5.74
N SER A 22 -3.97 -8.44 -4.59
CA SER A 22 -5.28 -8.85 -4.10
C SER A 22 -5.84 -7.76 -3.21
N ARG A 23 -7.01 -7.25 -3.57
CA ARG A 23 -7.71 -6.25 -2.78
C ARG A 23 -7.96 -6.73 -1.34
N THR A 24 -8.35 -8.00 -1.21
CA THR A 24 -8.68 -8.55 0.10
C THR A 24 -7.46 -8.77 0.98
N ALA A 25 -6.26 -8.81 0.38
CA ALA A 25 -5.02 -9.00 1.13
C ALA A 25 -4.37 -7.69 1.58
N MET A 26 -4.91 -6.54 1.18
CA MET A 26 -4.22 -5.27 1.43
C MET A 26 -4.05 -4.97 2.90
N LYS A 27 -5.04 -5.27 3.73
CA LYS A 27 -4.91 -5.03 5.17
C LYS A 27 -3.79 -5.88 5.77
N ASP A 28 -3.70 -7.13 5.35
CA ASP A 28 -2.67 -8.06 5.83
C ASP A 28 -1.29 -7.61 5.36
N VAL A 29 -1.20 -7.16 4.10
CA VAL A 29 0.05 -6.64 3.55
C VAL A 29 0.52 -5.43 4.34
N MET A 30 -0.38 -4.49 4.62
CA MET A 30 -0.01 -3.29 5.36
C MET A 30 0.35 -3.60 6.82
N ALA A 31 -0.30 -4.57 7.42
CA ALA A 31 0.07 -5.02 8.76
C ALA A 31 1.46 -5.64 8.78
N GLU A 32 1.80 -6.42 7.75
CA GLU A 32 3.12 -7.01 7.60
C GLU A 32 4.18 -5.92 7.41
N VAL A 33 3.90 -4.94 6.56
CA VAL A 33 4.83 -3.82 6.33
C VAL A 33 5.13 -3.10 7.65
N ALA A 34 4.12 -2.92 8.50
CA ALA A 34 4.29 -2.20 9.77
C ALA A 34 5.24 -2.91 10.73
N VAL A 35 5.46 -4.22 10.55
CA VAL A 35 6.45 -4.97 11.34
C VAL A 35 7.87 -4.50 11.02
N TYR A 36 8.13 -4.10 9.77
CA TYR A 36 9.46 -3.72 9.31
C TYR A 36 9.76 -2.25 9.50
N GLY A 37 8.76 -1.39 9.55
CA GLY A 37 9.00 0.02 9.69
C GLY A 37 7.73 0.84 9.48
N THR A 38 7.90 2.14 9.27
CA THR A 38 6.79 3.05 9.07
C THR A 38 6.61 3.33 7.59
N PRO A 39 5.47 2.93 6.98
CA PRO A 39 5.21 3.25 5.58
C PRO A 39 4.87 4.73 5.44
N THR A 40 5.81 5.51 4.90
CA THR A 40 5.63 6.95 4.70
C THR A 40 5.13 7.28 3.30
N ILE A 41 5.38 6.40 2.35
CA ILE A 41 4.86 6.53 0.99
C ILE A 41 4.11 5.23 0.69
N LYS A 42 2.82 5.38 0.34
CA LYS A 42 1.97 4.24 0.00
C LYS A 42 1.23 4.59 -1.28
N ARG A 43 1.56 3.93 -2.37
CA ARG A 43 0.99 4.20 -3.68
C ARG A 43 0.60 2.90 -4.36
N ILE A 44 -0.51 2.95 -5.07
CA ILE A 44 -0.97 1.82 -5.86
C ILE A 44 -1.23 2.29 -7.28
N TYR A 45 -0.63 1.61 -8.24
CA TYR A 45 -0.64 1.97 -9.64
C TYR A 45 -1.62 1.09 -10.39
N GLY A 46 -2.50 1.71 -11.16
CA GLY A 46 -3.48 0.98 -11.94
C GLY A 46 -4.29 1.92 -12.82
N ASP A 47 -5.12 1.35 -13.67
CA ASP A 47 -6.04 2.14 -14.50
C ASP A 47 -7.34 2.36 -13.74
N TRP A 48 -7.40 3.48 -13.03
CA TRP A 48 -8.54 3.81 -12.17
C TRP A 48 -9.77 4.26 -12.95
N THR A 49 -9.66 4.37 -14.28
CA THR A 49 -10.81 4.63 -15.15
C THR A 49 -11.59 3.35 -15.43
N SER A 50 -11.01 2.18 -15.17
CA SER A 50 -11.69 0.91 -15.35
C SER A 50 -12.80 0.73 -14.32
N PRO A 51 -13.99 0.24 -14.71
CA PRO A 51 -15.07 0.03 -13.75
C PRO A 51 -14.73 -0.94 -12.62
N ASN A 52 -13.85 -1.91 -12.87
CA ASN A 52 -13.44 -2.87 -11.87
C ASN A 52 -12.69 -2.23 -10.70
N MET A 53 -12.09 -1.07 -10.94
CA MET A 53 -11.27 -0.42 -9.94
C MET A 53 -12.11 0.29 -8.87
N SER A 54 -13.39 0.49 -9.10
CA SER A 54 -14.25 1.12 -8.11
C SER A 54 -14.35 0.29 -6.83
N THR A 55 -14.14 -1.02 -6.92
CA THR A 55 -14.20 -1.90 -5.75
C THR A 55 -13.02 -1.71 -4.80
N TRP A 56 -11.97 -1.02 -5.25
CA TRP A 56 -10.81 -0.73 -4.43
C TRP A 56 -11.01 0.46 -3.51
N LYS A 57 -12.02 1.28 -3.75
CA LYS A 57 -12.15 2.58 -3.10
C LYS A 57 -12.13 2.50 -1.57
N SER A 58 -12.91 1.59 -1.01
CA SER A 58 -13.01 1.49 0.45
C SER A 58 -11.69 1.05 1.08
N ILE A 59 -10.99 0.09 0.47
CA ILE A 59 -9.73 -0.39 1.02
C ILE A 59 -8.63 0.66 0.89
N LEU A 60 -8.65 1.47 -0.16
CA LEU A 60 -7.68 2.55 -0.31
C LEU A 60 -7.87 3.61 0.78
N LEU A 61 -9.12 3.92 1.13
CA LEU A 61 -9.41 4.86 2.21
C LEU A 61 -8.99 4.29 3.56
N GLU A 62 -9.29 3.03 3.84
CA GLU A 62 -8.93 2.40 5.10
C GLU A 62 -7.42 2.32 5.31
N THR A 63 -6.68 2.04 4.25
CA THR A 63 -5.24 1.84 4.34
C THR A 63 -4.44 3.10 4.04
N ALA A 64 -5.12 4.18 3.64
CA ALA A 64 -4.49 5.45 3.26
C ALA A 64 -3.46 5.27 2.13
N ILE A 65 -3.77 4.39 1.17
CA ILE A 65 -2.93 4.18 -0.01
C ILE A 65 -3.42 5.13 -1.11
N THR A 66 -2.48 5.86 -1.71
CA THR A 66 -2.80 6.83 -2.76
C THR A 66 -2.85 6.15 -4.12
N PRO A 67 -3.98 6.20 -4.83
CA PRO A 67 -4.06 5.66 -6.18
C PRO A 67 -3.35 6.56 -7.18
N ILE A 68 -2.56 5.96 -8.04
CA ILE A 68 -1.84 6.65 -9.11
C ILE A 68 -2.32 6.07 -10.43
N GLN A 69 -2.75 6.94 -11.34
CA GLN A 69 -3.20 6.51 -12.66
C GLN A 69 -2.03 6.01 -13.50
N GLN A 70 -2.18 4.83 -14.06
CA GLN A 70 -1.21 4.25 -14.97
C GLN A 70 -1.97 3.69 -16.16
N TYR A 71 -1.80 4.29 -17.31
CA TYR A 71 -2.42 3.80 -18.53
C TYR A 71 -1.62 2.65 -19.10
N SER A 72 -2.33 1.66 -19.55
CA SER A 72 -1.70 0.49 -20.17
C SER A 72 -1.37 0.71 -21.64
#